data_6303b4960085cd042cf1362888a75dbd
#
_entry.id   6303b4960085cd042cf1362888a75dbd
#
_cell.length_a   1.000
_cell.length_b   1.000
_cell.length_c   1.000
_cell.angle_alpha   90.00
_cell.angle_beta   90.00
_cell.angle_gamma   90.00
#
_symmetry.space_group_name_H-M   'P 1'
#
loop_
_entity.id
_entity.type
_entity.pdbx_description
1 polymer ?
#
loop_
_entity_poly.entity_id
_entity_poly.type
_entity_poly.pdbx_seq_one_letter_code
_entity_poly.pdbx_strand_id
1 'polypeptide(L)'
;MKPINTLFIFLTAFSLYAQDDTKDYYQYEVELGTDNDFLVFLTESDRYYTYGINASFRWRNEKPIFLDKWFSKKIGYFQSVGLNIEAYTPDYEREGTETDRPYAGWSYAEFDITYGFKKSFLSFGLARGILGPDSQAGALQNWFHGHITGDPVLPGWRNQIENQFGFNVRATYAQTLFERKKFDVYGVADVSLGNIFAYVNPGINFRFGKFNSLATTAAFQNSLLANKTNKEFYMDVGIALKFSGFNATIQGDKIEDFNFLDSEFINNLFLNGHLGGYYASNRWTVGVRYMYSSGELSDNDSQQYTMLTGSYRFN
;
A
#
# COMPACT_ATOMS: atom_id res chain seq x y z
N MET A 1 26.21 -17.83 -11.02
CA MET A 1 25.11 -18.67 -10.45
C MET A 1 25.43 -19.02 -9.01
N LYS A 2 24.96 -18.24 -8.00
CA LYS A 2 24.96 -18.63 -6.56
C LYS A 2 24.37 -17.59 -5.61
N PRO A 3 23.18 -16.98 -5.85
CA PRO A 3 22.45 -16.38 -4.73
C PRO A 3 21.05 -16.97 -4.45
N ILE A 4 20.54 -17.89 -5.30
CA ILE A 4 19.16 -18.41 -5.12
C ILE A 4 19.04 -19.33 -3.90
N ASN A 5 20.10 -19.99 -3.48
CA ASN A 5 20.05 -20.93 -2.34
C ASN A 5 19.92 -20.24 -0.96
N THR A 6 20.31 -18.98 -0.83
CA THR A 6 20.27 -18.29 0.46
C THR A 6 18.85 -17.78 0.80
N LEU A 7 18.04 -17.43 -0.19
CA LEU A 7 16.66 -17.01 0.00
C LEU A 7 15.75 -18.17 0.43
N PHE A 8 16.01 -19.38 -0.07
CA PHE A 8 15.25 -20.59 0.31
C PHE A 8 15.51 -21.04 1.75
N ILE A 9 16.68 -20.79 2.31
CA ILE A 9 17.03 -21.17 3.69
C ILE A 9 16.31 -20.27 4.70
N PHE A 10 16.05 -19.00 4.38
CA PHE A 10 15.28 -18.10 5.28
C PHE A 10 13.82 -18.49 5.39
N LEU A 11 13.21 -19.02 4.33
CA LEU A 11 11.80 -19.46 4.33
C LEU A 11 11.59 -20.79 5.08
N THR A 12 12.61 -21.64 5.20
CA THR A 12 12.50 -22.93 5.90
C THR A 12 12.78 -22.84 7.41
N ALA A 13 13.45 -21.80 7.89
CA ALA A 13 13.77 -21.62 9.31
C ALA A 13 12.54 -21.22 10.17
N PHE A 14 11.47 -20.69 9.56
CA PHE A 14 10.23 -20.33 10.25
C PHE A 14 9.29 -21.50 10.56
N SER A 15 9.60 -22.71 10.07
CA SER A 15 8.72 -23.89 10.23
C SER A 15 8.88 -24.65 11.55
N LEU A 16 9.78 -24.27 12.44
CA LEU A 16 10.18 -25.07 13.63
C LEU A 16 9.69 -24.52 14.98
N TYR A 17 8.88 -23.46 15.02
CA TYR A 17 8.25 -23.07 16.27
C TYR A 17 7.04 -23.97 16.55
N ALA A 18 7.03 -24.60 17.73
CA ALA A 18 5.90 -25.38 18.23
C ALA A 18 4.62 -24.53 18.18
N GLN A 19 3.70 -24.91 17.28
CA GLN A 19 2.44 -24.21 17.09
C GLN A 19 1.56 -24.47 18.31
N ASP A 20 1.16 -23.41 19.00
CA ASP A 20 0.07 -23.47 19.98
C ASP A 20 -1.27 -23.59 19.20
N ASP A 21 -1.69 -24.82 18.96
CA ASP A 21 -2.94 -25.14 18.25
C ASP A 21 -4.21 -24.96 19.11
N THR A 22 -4.07 -24.57 20.38
CA THR A 22 -5.20 -24.38 21.29
C THR A 22 -6.03 -23.13 20.97
N LYS A 23 -5.43 -22.12 20.31
CA LYS A 23 -6.12 -20.88 19.93
C LYS A 23 -6.87 -21.05 18.61
N ASP A 24 -8.05 -20.48 18.50
CA ASP A 24 -8.86 -20.44 17.27
C ASP A 24 -8.45 -19.32 16.28
N TYR A 25 -7.36 -18.61 16.56
CA TYR A 25 -6.78 -17.53 15.76
C TYR A 25 -5.26 -17.68 15.65
N TYR A 26 -4.66 -16.94 14.69
CA TYR A 26 -3.21 -16.81 14.55
C TYR A 26 -2.70 -15.56 15.26
N GLN A 27 -1.50 -15.65 15.79
CA GLN A 27 -0.88 -14.56 16.55
C GLN A 27 -0.02 -13.66 15.67
N TYR A 28 0.57 -14.22 14.62
CA TYR A 28 1.52 -13.53 13.73
C TYR A 28 1.10 -13.65 12.26
N GLU A 29 1.47 -12.66 11.48
CA GLU A 29 1.33 -12.67 10.03
C GLU A 29 2.53 -11.98 9.39
N VAL A 30 3.06 -12.56 8.31
CA VAL A 30 3.98 -11.92 7.39
C VAL A 30 3.26 -11.68 6.08
N GLU A 31 3.55 -10.55 5.44
CA GLU A 31 3.01 -10.23 4.13
C GLU A 31 4.11 -9.70 3.22
N LEU A 32 4.00 -10.06 1.96
CA LEU A 32 4.74 -9.47 0.85
C LEU A 32 3.74 -8.94 -0.16
N GLY A 33 4.03 -7.77 -0.70
CA GLY A 33 3.24 -7.15 -1.74
C GLY A 33 4.12 -6.47 -2.78
N THR A 34 3.57 -6.35 -3.97
CA THR A 34 4.15 -5.54 -5.04
C THR A 34 3.05 -4.86 -5.83
N ASP A 35 3.30 -3.64 -6.18
CA ASP A 35 2.48 -2.83 -7.06
C ASP A 35 3.28 -2.58 -8.32
N ASN A 36 2.67 -2.69 -9.48
CA ASN A 36 3.42 -2.45 -10.71
C ASN A 36 2.47 -2.08 -11.86
N ASP A 37 2.85 -1.08 -12.66
CA ASP A 37 2.14 -0.68 -13.87
C ASP A 37 2.36 -1.68 -15.02
N PHE A 38 3.50 -2.38 -15.07
CA PHE A 38 3.79 -3.47 -16.02
C PHE A 38 2.73 -4.58 -16.01
N LEU A 39 2.05 -4.81 -14.90
CA LEU A 39 0.97 -5.80 -14.79
C LEU A 39 -0.36 -5.33 -15.40
N VAL A 40 -0.39 -4.15 -16.00
CA VAL A 40 -1.55 -3.59 -16.70
C VAL A 40 -1.35 -3.76 -18.21
N PHE A 41 -2.08 -4.67 -18.83
CA PHE A 41 -1.97 -5.01 -20.26
C PHE A 41 -2.52 -3.94 -21.22
N LEU A 42 -3.06 -2.83 -20.73
CA LEU A 42 -3.81 -1.86 -21.52
C LEU A 42 -3.11 -0.49 -21.64
N THR A 43 -2.01 -0.27 -20.94
CA THR A 43 -1.28 1.01 -20.91
C THR A 43 0.21 0.78 -21.04
N GLU A 44 0.95 1.83 -21.41
CA GLU A 44 2.40 1.82 -21.36
C GLU A 44 2.88 1.74 -19.92
N SER A 45 4.00 1.03 -19.69
CA SER A 45 4.64 0.90 -18.39
C SER A 45 5.65 2.02 -18.13
N ASP A 46 6.15 2.09 -16.90
CA ASP A 46 7.17 3.04 -16.44
C ASP A 46 6.72 4.52 -16.49
N ARG A 47 5.46 4.78 -16.16
CA ARG A 47 4.96 6.15 -16.06
C ARG A 47 4.17 6.39 -14.79
N TYR A 48 4.41 7.56 -14.19
CA TYR A 48 3.83 8.02 -12.92
C TYR A 48 4.17 7.12 -11.74
N TYR A 49 3.24 6.38 -11.18
CA TYR A 49 3.54 5.37 -10.17
C TYR A 49 3.98 4.08 -10.85
N THR A 50 5.27 3.80 -10.84
CA THR A 50 5.85 2.72 -11.63
C THR A 50 5.84 1.41 -10.87
N TYR A 51 6.35 1.41 -9.64
CA TYR A 51 6.30 0.22 -8.80
C TYR A 51 6.34 0.53 -7.31
N GLY A 52 5.83 -0.41 -6.52
CA GLY A 52 6.00 -0.52 -5.09
C GLY A 52 6.35 -1.93 -4.68
N ILE A 53 7.14 -2.06 -3.63
CA ILE A 53 7.40 -3.32 -2.94
C ILE A 53 7.21 -3.10 -1.47
N ASN A 54 6.44 -3.97 -0.82
CA ASN A 54 6.28 -3.95 0.61
C ASN A 54 6.56 -5.30 1.25
N ALA A 55 7.06 -5.26 2.48
CA ALA A 55 7.17 -6.40 3.36
C ALA A 55 6.70 -5.99 4.74
N SER A 56 5.76 -6.69 5.33
CA SER A 56 5.26 -6.36 6.66
C SER A 56 5.17 -7.58 7.59
N PHE A 57 5.31 -7.30 8.85
CA PHE A 57 5.11 -8.23 9.94
C PHE A 57 4.05 -7.68 10.89
N ARG A 58 3.04 -8.50 11.20
CA ARG A 58 1.93 -8.16 12.08
C ARG A 58 1.88 -9.09 13.26
N TRP A 59 1.50 -8.55 14.42
CA TRP A 59 1.26 -9.37 15.61
C TRP A 59 0.01 -8.92 16.33
N ARG A 60 -0.82 -9.90 16.64
CA ARG A 60 -2.00 -9.72 17.49
C ARG A 60 -1.56 -9.59 18.93
N ASN A 61 -2.04 -8.57 19.60
CA ASN A 61 -1.74 -8.35 21.01
C ASN A 61 -3.00 -8.53 21.84
N GLU A 62 -2.89 -9.31 22.92
CA GLU A 62 -3.99 -9.56 23.87
C GLU A 62 -3.92 -8.62 25.08
N LYS A 63 -2.72 -8.09 25.35
CA LYS A 63 -2.52 -7.19 26.49
C LYS A 63 -3.02 -5.79 26.12
N PRO A 64 -3.81 -5.17 27.02
CA PRO A 64 -4.28 -3.81 26.78
C PRO A 64 -3.09 -2.83 26.73
N ILE A 65 -3.17 -1.88 25.81
CA ILE A 65 -2.27 -0.74 25.74
C ILE A 65 -2.99 0.54 26.20
N PHE A 66 -2.25 1.61 26.43
CA PHE A 66 -2.79 2.88 26.92
C PHE A 66 -3.96 3.43 26.06
N LEU A 67 -3.89 3.21 24.75
CA LEU A 67 -4.93 3.66 23.80
C LEU A 67 -6.27 2.91 23.94
N ASP A 68 -6.26 1.73 24.52
CA ASP A 68 -7.44 0.85 24.66
C ASP A 68 -8.58 1.46 25.45
N LYS A 69 -8.29 2.40 26.32
CA LYS A 69 -9.30 3.14 27.08
C LYS A 69 -10.26 3.95 26.19
N TRP A 70 -9.79 4.35 25.00
CA TRP A 70 -10.64 5.07 24.02
C TRP A 70 -11.38 4.13 23.08
N PHE A 71 -10.95 2.85 22.99
CA PHE A 71 -11.47 1.85 22.06
C PHE A 71 -12.08 0.64 22.77
N SER A 72 -12.91 0.89 23.79
CA SER A 72 -13.49 -0.17 24.66
C SER A 72 -14.41 -1.14 23.92
N LYS A 73 -14.98 -0.75 22.76
CA LYS A 73 -15.88 -1.59 21.93
C LYS A 73 -15.14 -2.39 20.84
N LYS A 74 -13.79 -2.43 20.88
CA LYS A 74 -13.02 -3.24 19.93
C LYS A 74 -13.28 -4.73 20.11
N ILE A 75 -13.24 -5.48 19.02
CA ILE A 75 -13.25 -6.95 19.02
C ILE A 75 -11.82 -7.52 19.11
N GLY A 76 -10.83 -6.72 18.78
CA GLY A 76 -9.41 -7.03 18.83
C GLY A 76 -8.58 -5.93 18.21
N TYR A 77 -7.26 -6.05 18.33
CA TYR A 77 -6.31 -5.18 17.65
C TYR A 77 -5.02 -5.93 17.36
N PHE A 78 -4.28 -5.43 16.42
CA PHE A 78 -2.92 -5.86 16.12
C PHE A 78 -2.04 -4.65 15.84
N GLN A 79 -0.74 -4.88 15.91
CA GLN A 79 0.29 -3.94 15.53
C GLN A 79 1.04 -4.48 14.31
N SER A 80 1.62 -3.59 13.52
CA SER A 80 2.43 -3.95 12.37
C SER A 80 3.66 -3.07 12.24
N VAL A 81 4.71 -3.65 11.67
CA VAL A 81 5.86 -2.95 11.12
C VAL A 81 5.98 -3.32 9.65
N GLY A 82 6.32 -2.37 8.81
CA GLY A 82 6.51 -2.59 7.38
C GLY A 82 7.76 -1.88 6.88
N LEU A 83 8.29 -2.40 5.77
CA LEU A 83 9.32 -1.77 4.96
C LEU A 83 8.79 -1.64 3.54
N ASN A 84 8.92 -0.45 2.97
CA ASN A 84 8.33 -0.10 1.70
C ASN A 84 9.35 0.62 0.83
N ILE A 85 9.25 0.41 -0.48
CA ILE A 85 9.97 1.17 -1.48
C ILE A 85 9.00 1.45 -2.63
N GLU A 86 8.94 2.70 -3.09
CA GLU A 86 8.09 3.19 -4.16
C GLU A 86 8.91 3.99 -5.17
N ALA A 87 8.58 3.84 -6.45
CA ALA A 87 9.23 4.54 -7.55
C ALA A 87 8.20 5.26 -8.40
N TYR A 88 8.55 6.47 -8.79
CA TYR A 88 7.76 7.36 -9.62
C TYR A 88 8.62 7.86 -10.77
N THR A 89 8.11 7.75 -12.00
CA THR A 89 8.80 8.17 -13.23
C THR A 89 7.92 9.13 -14.03
N PRO A 90 8.50 9.99 -14.87
CA PRO A 90 7.75 10.80 -15.82
C PRO A 90 7.17 9.95 -16.97
N ASP A 91 6.29 10.55 -17.76
CA ASP A 91 5.82 9.97 -19.00
C ASP A 91 6.88 10.15 -20.11
N TYR A 92 7.33 9.03 -20.71
CA TYR A 92 8.41 9.01 -21.71
C TYR A 92 7.97 9.50 -23.10
N GLU A 93 6.70 9.51 -23.41
CA GLU A 93 6.22 10.01 -24.72
C GLU A 93 6.54 11.50 -24.93
N ARG A 94 6.95 12.19 -23.86
CA ARG A 94 7.35 13.61 -23.88
C ARG A 94 8.86 13.80 -23.85
N GLU A 95 9.66 12.77 -24.13
CA GLU A 95 11.13 12.88 -24.20
C GLU A 95 11.56 13.91 -25.24
N GLY A 96 12.38 14.88 -24.79
CA GLY A 96 12.89 15.98 -25.58
C GLY A 96 12.32 17.34 -25.19
N THR A 97 11.36 17.37 -24.28
CA THR A 97 10.85 18.54 -23.54
C THR A 97 11.09 18.40 -22.06
N GLU A 98 10.81 19.40 -21.28
CA GLU A 98 10.77 19.31 -19.83
C GLU A 98 9.84 18.15 -19.41
N THR A 99 10.32 17.29 -18.52
CA THR A 99 9.53 16.15 -18.03
C THR A 99 8.31 16.66 -17.27
N ASP A 100 7.17 16.02 -17.45
CA ASP A 100 5.89 16.39 -16.82
C ASP A 100 5.89 16.21 -15.29
N ARG A 101 6.79 15.38 -14.76
CA ARG A 101 7.09 15.23 -13.33
C ARG A 101 8.54 14.81 -13.11
N PRO A 102 9.09 15.00 -11.91
CA PRO A 102 10.40 14.47 -11.58
C PRO A 102 10.37 12.94 -11.40
N TYR A 103 11.53 12.31 -11.55
CA TYR A 103 11.80 11.01 -10.95
C TYR A 103 11.81 11.15 -9.42
N ALA A 104 11.21 10.22 -8.71
CA ALA A 104 11.21 10.21 -7.27
C ALA A 104 11.19 8.79 -6.71
N GLY A 105 12.08 8.49 -5.78
CA GLY A 105 12.09 7.24 -5.04
C GLY A 105 11.79 7.50 -3.57
N TRP A 106 10.87 6.74 -2.97
CA TRP A 106 10.50 6.83 -1.57
C TRP A 106 10.69 5.50 -0.87
N SER A 107 11.62 5.41 0.07
CA SER A 107 11.82 4.22 0.91
C SER A 107 11.53 4.54 2.37
N TYR A 108 10.68 3.75 3.02
CA TYR A 108 10.25 4.03 4.38
C TYR A 108 9.95 2.78 5.21
N ALA A 109 10.12 2.93 6.50
CA ALA A 109 9.58 2.04 7.50
C ALA A 109 8.27 2.61 8.04
N GLU A 110 7.33 1.74 8.37
CA GLU A 110 6.06 2.11 8.98
C GLU A 110 5.75 1.32 10.24
N PHE A 111 5.00 1.93 11.12
CA PHE A 111 4.43 1.29 12.30
C PHE A 111 2.97 1.68 12.42
N ASP A 112 2.08 0.69 12.46
CA ASP A 112 0.64 0.91 12.56
C ASP A 112 0.01 0.12 13.71
N ILE A 113 -1.12 0.63 14.20
CA ILE A 113 -2.01 -0.05 15.13
C ILE A 113 -3.39 -0.07 14.50
N THR A 114 -3.95 -1.28 14.35
CA THR A 114 -5.28 -1.48 13.77
C THR A 114 -6.24 -2.03 14.81
N TYR A 115 -7.32 -1.32 15.06
CA TYR A 115 -8.43 -1.70 15.92
C TYR A 115 -9.61 -2.18 15.09
N GLY A 116 -10.05 -3.42 15.32
CA GLY A 116 -11.27 -3.96 14.72
C GLY A 116 -12.49 -3.75 15.61
N PHE A 117 -13.63 -3.40 15.00
CA PHE A 117 -14.93 -3.28 15.64
C PHE A 117 -15.97 -4.13 14.88
N LYS A 118 -17.17 -4.27 15.42
CA LYS A 118 -18.20 -5.15 14.83
C LYS A 118 -18.50 -4.85 13.35
N LYS A 119 -18.51 -3.57 12.94
CA LYS A 119 -18.85 -3.12 11.58
C LYS A 119 -17.85 -2.12 10.99
N SER A 120 -16.69 -1.98 11.61
CA SER A 120 -15.69 -1.01 11.19
C SER A 120 -14.30 -1.45 11.63
N PHE A 121 -13.29 -0.77 11.11
CA PHE A 121 -11.95 -0.76 11.70
C PHE A 121 -11.37 0.65 11.64
N LEU A 122 -10.38 0.88 12.46
CA LEU A 122 -9.53 2.07 12.46
C LEU A 122 -8.08 1.61 12.53
N SER A 123 -7.29 1.98 11.52
CA SER A 123 -5.84 1.85 11.51
C SER A 123 -5.23 3.24 11.59
N PHE A 124 -4.16 3.40 12.33
CA PHE A 124 -3.37 4.63 12.34
C PHE A 124 -1.93 4.31 12.69
N GLY A 125 -1.02 5.12 12.16
CA GLY A 125 0.40 4.88 12.33
C GLY A 125 1.27 5.99 11.77
N LEU A 126 2.55 5.66 11.71
CA LEU A 126 3.62 6.54 11.31
C LEU A 126 4.42 5.89 10.18
N ALA A 127 4.78 6.67 9.18
CA ALA A 127 5.77 6.30 8.18
C ALA A 127 6.98 7.26 8.30
N ARG A 128 8.20 6.71 8.23
CA ARG A 128 9.45 7.47 8.26
C ARG A 128 10.45 6.87 7.30
N GLY A 129 11.08 7.71 6.49
CA GLY A 129 12.02 7.24 5.49
C GLY A 129 12.80 8.35 4.79
N ILE A 130 13.22 8.04 3.57
CA ILE A 130 14.02 8.92 2.72
C ILE A 130 13.37 8.98 1.33
N LEU A 131 13.08 10.17 0.86
CA LEU A 131 12.77 10.49 -0.53
C LEU A 131 14.06 10.89 -1.24
N GLY A 132 14.22 10.49 -2.52
CA GLY A 132 15.35 10.86 -3.34
C GLY A 132 16.36 9.72 -3.57
N PRO A 133 17.61 10.02 -4.02
CA PRO A 133 18.61 9.04 -4.40
C PRO A 133 18.91 7.95 -3.36
N ASP A 134 18.96 8.31 -2.09
CA ASP A 134 19.26 7.38 -1.00
C ASP A 134 18.11 6.40 -0.71
N SER A 135 16.92 6.60 -1.29
CA SER A 135 15.84 5.60 -1.30
C SER A 135 16.22 4.32 -2.04
N GLN A 136 17.20 4.39 -2.96
CA GLN A 136 17.64 3.30 -3.84
C GLN A 136 16.57 2.79 -4.84
N ALA A 137 15.42 3.48 -4.97
CA ALA A 137 14.35 3.05 -5.88
C ALA A 137 14.83 3.04 -7.34
N GLY A 138 15.49 4.09 -7.80
CA GLY A 138 16.04 4.15 -9.16
C GLY A 138 17.11 3.08 -9.42
N ALA A 139 17.95 2.79 -8.44
CA ALA A 139 18.96 1.72 -8.57
C ALA A 139 18.29 0.35 -8.68
N LEU A 140 17.22 0.09 -7.92
CA LEU A 140 16.48 -1.15 -7.98
C LEU A 140 15.74 -1.31 -9.32
N GLN A 141 15.10 -0.27 -9.86
CA GLN A 141 14.46 -0.30 -11.17
C GLN A 141 15.48 -0.60 -12.28
N ASN A 142 16.59 0.12 -12.32
CA ASN A 142 17.64 -0.09 -13.30
C ASN A 142 18.30 -1.47 -13.21
N TRP A 143 18.42 -2.02 -11.98
CA TRP A 143 18.87 -3.40 -11.79
C TRP A 143 17.85 -4.40 -12.37
N PHE A 144 16.56 -4.19 -12.12
CA PHE A 144 15.47 -5.05 -12.62
C PHE A 144 15.43 -5.03 -14.15
N HIS A 145 15.50 -3.85 -14.77
CA HIS A 145 15.56 -3.70 -16.22
C HIS A 145 16.77 -4.46 -16.81
N GLY A 146 17.95 -4.23 -16.29
CA GLY A 146 19.16 -4.81 -16.84
C GLY A 146 19.32 -6.32 -16.62
N HIS A 147 18.62 -6.93 -15.63
CA HIS A 147 18.85 -8.33 -15.24
C HIS A 147 17.61 -9.23 -15.40
N ILE A 148 16.42 -8.68 -15.40
CA ILE A 148 15.17 -9.46 -15.38
C ILE A 148 14.38 -9.27 -16.67
N THR A 149 14.02 -8.02 -17.05
CA THR A 149 13.21 -7.76 -18.24
C THR A 149 14.03 -7.57 -19.50
N GLY A 150 15.26 -7.07 -19.39
CA GLY A 150 16.10 -6.69 -20.53
C GLY A 150 15.76 -5.33 -21.12
N ASP A 151 14.94 -4.54 -20.44
CA ASP A 151 14.58 -3.19 -20.84
C ASP A 151 15.76 -2.21 -20.68
N PRO A 152 15.75 -1.09 -21.38
CA PRO A 152 16.76 -0.05 -21.22
C PRO A 152 16.80 0.50 -19.80
N VAL A 153 18.00 0.78 -19.31
CA VAL A 153 18.17 1.51 -18.03
C VAL A 153 17.73 2.98 -18.22
N LEU A 154 17.16 3.54 -17.18
CA LEU A 154 16.57 4.87 -17.19
C LEU A 154 17.58 5.90 -16.68
N PRO A 155 18.21 6.69 -17.57
CA PRO A 155 19.24 7.67 -17.18
C PRO A 155 18.66 8.84 -16.37
N GLY A 156 17.35 9.12 -16.51
CA GLY A 156 16.64 10.21 -15.82
C GLY A 156 16.66 10.14 -14.29
N TRP A 157 16.90 8.96 -13.73
CA TRP A 157 17.11 8.81 -12.28
C TRP A 157 18.28 9.61 -11.72
N ARG A 158 19.19 10.09 -12.54
CA ARG A 158 20.28 10.99 -12.12
C ARG A 158 19.77 12.38 -11.72
N ASN A 159 18.63 12.77 -12.25
CA ASN A 159 17.99 14.06 -12.04
C ASN A 159 16.72 13.95 -11.20
N GLN A 160 16.64 12.92 -10.34
CA GLN A 160 15.50 12.76 -9.45
C GLN A 160 15.48 13.84 -8.36
N ILE A 161 14.34 13.95 -7.66
CA ILE A 161 14.20 14.81 -6.47
C ILE A 161 15.34 14.53 -5.49
N GLU A 162 15.90 15.60 -4.90
CA GLU A 162 16.97 15.52 -3.92
C GLU A 162 16.56 14.77 -2.65
N ASN A 163 17.56 14.31 -1.90
CA ASN A 163 17.34 13.61 -0.65
C ASN A 163 16.65 14.48 0.39
N GLN A 164 15.56 13.95 0.95
CA GLN A 164 14.93 14.56 2.13
C GLN A 164 14.40 13.47 3.09
N PHE A 165 14.45 13.78 4.40
CA PHE A 165 13.82 12.93 5.39
C PHE A 165 12.30 13.09 5.34
N GLY A 166 11.61 11.94 5.21
CA GLY A 166 10.18 11.88 5.17
C GLY A 166 9.57 11.42 6.49
N PHE A 167 8.45 12.05 6.83
CA PHE A 167 7.61 11.68 7.95
C PHE A 167 6.14 11.90 7.61
N ASN A 168 5.32 10.88 7.85
CA ASN A 168 3.87 10.96 7.66
C ASN A 168 3.14 10.29 8.83
N VAL A 169 2.10 10.95 9.33
CA VAL A 169 1.05 10.33 10.14
C VAL A 169 -0.03 9.85 9.19
N ARG A 170 -0.52 8.62 9.39
CA ARG A 170 -1.55 8.02 8.52
C ARG A 170 -2.70 7.51 9.35
N ALA A 171 -3.90 7.52 8.77
CA ALA A 171 -5.06 6.86 9.35
C ALA A 171 -5.99 6.36 8.26
N THR A 172 -6.54 5.16 8.46
CA THR A 172 -7.58 4.58 7.61
C THR A 172 -8.75 4.16 8.47
N TYR A 173 -9.93 4.65 8.15
CA TYR A 173 -11.18 4.26 8.77
C TYR A 173 -12.13 3.70 7.73
N ALA A 174 -12.74 2.54 8.00
CA ALA A 174 -13.82 2.02 7.17
C ALA A 174 -15.01 1.57 8.00
N GLN A 175 -16.21 1.80 7.47
CA GLN A 175 -17.49 1.53 8.13
C GLN A 175 -18.46 0.86 7.16
N THR A 176 -19.01 -0.30 7.55
CA THR A 176 -20.12 -0.93 6.82
C THR A 176 -21.36 -0.06 6.91
N LEU A 177 -21.90 0.34 5.76
CA LEU A 177 -23.11 1.15 5.61
C LEU A 177 -24.33 0.27 5.37
N PHE A 178 -24.17 -0.77 4.55
CA PHE A 178 -25.21 -1.73 4.22
C PHE A 178 -24.61 -3.12 4.07
N GLU A 179 -25.32 -4.17 4.52
CA GLU A 179 -24.81 -5.54 4.51
C GLU A 179 -25.90 -6.55 4.20
N ARG A 180 -25.61 -7.47 3.29
CA ARG A 180 -26.34 -8.70 2.94
C ARG A 180 -25.38 -9.88 2.92
N LYS A 181 -25.87 -11.10 2.83
CA LYS A 181 -25.07 -12.36 2.90
C LYS A 181 -23.89 -12.42 1.92
N LYS A 182 -24.04 -11.84 0.72
CA LYS A 182 -23.04 -11.91 -0.37
C LYS A 182 -22.78 -10.54 -1.02
N PHE A 183 -23.23 -9.47 -0.39
CA PHE A 183 -23.10 -8.12 -0.89
C PHE A 183 -23.07 -7.15 0.28
N ASP A 184 -22.13 -6.24 0.30
CA ASP A 184 -22.17 -5.10 1.20
C ASP A 184 -21.68 -3.82 0.53
N VAL A 185 -21.97 -2.70 1.20
CA VAL A 185 -21.49 -1.36 0.87
C VAL A 185 -20.82 -0.80 2.11
N TYR A 186 -19.65 -0.24 1.94
CA TYR A 186 -18.95 0.42 3.02
C TYR A 186 -18.29 1.73 2.57
N GLY A 187 -18.25 2.69 3.50
CA GLY A 187 -17.45 3.90 3.36
C GLY A 187 -16.05 3.66 3.86
N VAL A 188 -15.07 4.28 3.22
CA VAL A 188 -13.68 4.31 3.64
C VAL A 188 -13.16 5.74 3.58
N ALA A 189 -12.28 6.11 4.49
CA ALA A 189 -11.50 7.32 4.42
C ALA A 189 -10.05 6.99 4.77
N ASP A 190 -9.15 7.37 3.89
CA ASP A 190 -7.72 7.27 4.07
C ASP A 190 -7.12 8.67 4.14
N VAL A 191 -6.24 8.90 5.12
CA VAL A 191 -5.66 10.21 5.41
C VAL A 191 -4.17 10.05 5.61
N SER A 192 -3.39 10.93 5.02
CA SER A 192 -1.97 11.10 5.29
C SER A 192 -1.66 12.56 5.58
N LEU A 193 -0.81 12.83 6.55
CA LEU A 193 -0.38 14.17 6.90
C LEU A 193 1.10 14.15 7.29
N GLY A 194 1.91 14.86 6.51
CA GLY A 194 3.35 14.95 6.73
C GLY A 194 4.05 15.82 5.70
N ASN A 195 5.36 15.64 5.58
CA ASN A 195 6.17 16.37 4.60
C ASN A 195 6.40 15.59 3.29
N ILE A 196 5.91 14.34 3.18
CA ILE A 196 5.91 13.61 1.91
C ILE A 196 4.53 13.67 1.27
N PHE A 197 3.47 13.37 2.02
CA PHE A 197 2.10 13.43 1.55
C PHE A 197 1.20 14.17 2.54
N ALA A 198 0.30 15.01 2.02
CA ALA A 198 -0.81 15.57 2.78
C ALA A 198 -2.09 15.42 1.95
N TYR A 199 -2.96 14.46 2.32
CA TYR A 199 -4.20 14.19 1.59
C TYR A 199 -5.29 13.62 2.48
N VAL A 200 -6.52 13.71 1.97
CA VAL A 200 -7.71 12.97 2.43
C VAL A 200 -8.34 12.29 1.23
N ASN A 201 -8.66 11.00 1.35
CA ASN A 201 -9.18 10.16 0.27
C ASN A 201 -10.45 9.40 0.72
N PRO A 202 -11.62 10.07 0.82
CA PRO A 202 -12.90 9.43 1.12
C PRO A 202 -13.40 8.64 -0.08
N GLY A 203 -14.00 7.47 0.18
CA GLY A 203 -14.52 6.60 -0.85
C GLY A 203 -15.71 5.76 -0.42
N ILE A 204 -16.36 5.15 -1.41
CA ILE A 204 -17.43 4.17 -1.24
C ILE A 204 -17.08 2.91 -2.02
N ASN A 205 -17.27 1.76 -1.39
CA ASN A 205 -16.87 0.47 -1.93
C ASN A 205 -18.01 -0.55 -1.82
N PHE A 206 -17.96 -1.54 -2.70
CA PHE A 206 -18.93 -2.61 -2.86
C PHE A 206 -18.21 -3.95 -2.86
N ARG A 207 -18.62 -4.90 -2.00
CA ARG A 207 -18.08 -6.27 -2.03
C ARG A 207 -19.14 -7.26 -2.48
N PHE A 208 -18.72 -8.24 -3.31
CA PHE A 208 -19.56 -9.27 -3.87
C PHE A 208 -18.92 -10.64 -3.65
N GLY A 209 -19.56 -11.53 -2.92
CA GLY A 209 -19.07 -12.88 -2.66
C GLY A 209 -19.15 -13.29 -1.21
N LYS A 210 -18.21 -14.09 -0.75
CA LYS A 210 -18.07 -14.50 0.64
C LYS A 210 -16.96 -13.70 1.30
N PHE A 211 -17.31 -12.76 2.14
CA PHE A 211 -16.40 -11.85 2.86
C PHE A 211 -16.67 -11.91 4.37
N ASN A 212 -15.67 -11.57 5.16
CA ASN A 212 -15.76 -11.33 6.59
C ASN A 212 -16.11 -9.84 6.88
N SER A 213 -16.31 -9.50 8.15
CA SER A 213 -16.47 -8.10 8.55
C SER A 213 -15.23 -7.28 8.16
N LEU A 214 -15.38 -5.96 8.04
CA LEU A 214 -14.25 -5.06 7.71
C LEU A 214 -13.07 -5.20 8.68
N ALA A 215 -13.36 -5.53 9.94
CA ALA A 215 -12.34 -5.73 10.96
C ALA A 215 -11.45 -6.97 10.74
N THR A 216 -11.86 -7.91 9.87
CA THR A 216 -11.21 -9.22 9.71
C THR A 216 -11.01 -9.60 8.24
N THR A 217 -11.19 -8.64 7.32
CA THR A 217 -11.19 -8.89 5.88
C THR A 217 -9.80 -8.79 5.23
N ALA A 218 -9.60 -9.54 4.17
CA ALA A 218 -8.36 -9.59 3.39
C ALA A 218 -8.04 -8.26 2.68
N ALA A 219 -9.05 -7.52 2.18
CA ALA A 219 -8.84 -6.28 1.42
C ALA A 219 -8.09 -5.17 2.19
N PHE A 220 -8.17 -5.21 3.51
CA PHE A 220 -7.47 -4.28 4.40
C PHE A 220 -6.37 -4.95 5.23
N GLN A 221 -5.98 -6.18 4.86
CA GLN A 221 -4.93 -6.94 5.56
C GLN A 221 -5.27 -7.19 7.05
N ASN A 222 -6.58 -7.22 7.38
CA ASN A 222 -7.09 -7.41 8.73
C ASN A 222 -7.32 -8.90 9.08
N SER A 223 -6.90 -9.82 8.21
CA SER A 223 -7.14 -11.25 8.36
C SER A 223 -6.53 -11.86 9.63
N LEU A 224 -5.54 -11.19 10.23
CA LEU A 224 -4.96 -11.61 11.52
C LEU A 224 -5.99 -11.56 12.67
N LEU A 225 -7.02 -10.71 12.58
CA LEU A 225 -8.12 -10.66 13.56
C LEU A 225 -9.20 -11.72 13.30
N ALA A 226 -9.15 -12.43 12.17
CA ALA A 226 -10.09 -13.49 11.83
C ALA A 226 -9.79 -14.78 12.62
N ASN A 227 -10.81 -15.63 12.79
CA ASN A 227 -10.63 -16.97 13.31
C ASN A 227 -10.04 -17.90 12.24
N LYS A 228 -9.32 -18.96 12.65
CA LYS A 228 -8.70 -19.95 11.76
C LYS A 228 -9.67 -20.56 10.73
N THR A 229 -10.93 -20.70 11.09
CA THR A 229 -11.98 -21.29 10.24
C THR A 229 -12.59 -20.34 9.24
N ASN A 230 -12.33 -19.04 9.37
CA ASN A 230 -12.88 -18.03 8.47
C ASN A 230 -12.26 -18.16 7.07
N LYS A 231 -13.12 -18.05 6.06
CA LYS A 231 -12.72 -18.12 4.65
C LYS A 231 -13.40 -17.01 3.88
N GLU A 232 -12.66 -16.40 2.99
CA GLU A 232 -13.14 -15.36 2.09
C GLU A 232 -12.86 -15.74 0.64
N PHE A 233 -13.79 -15.39 -0.24
CA PHE A 233 -13.61 -15.34 -1.69
C PHE A 233 -14.60 -14.32 -2.24
N TYR A 234 -14.10 -13.17 -2.63
CA TYR A 234 -14.95 -12.05 -3.03
C TYR A 234 -14.23 -11.08 -3.97
N MET A 235 -15.03 -10.26 -4.63
CA MET A 235 -14.60 -9.08 -5.39
C MET A 235 -14.92 -7.82 -4.59
N ASP A 236 -14.05 -6.82 -4.70
CA ASP A 236 -14.17 -5.50 -4.11
C ASP A 236 -14.04 -4.44 -5.22
N VAL A 237 -15.01 -3.54 -5.31
CA VAL A 237 -15.02 -2.45 -6.29
C VAL A 237 -15.23 -1.15 -5.54
N GLY A 238 -14.40 -0.15 -5.77
CA GLY A 238 -14.53 1.12 -5.09
C GLY A 238 -14.17 2.33 -5.93
N ILE A 239 -14.72 3.45 -5.49
CA ILE A 239 -14.36 4.78 -5.98
C ILE A 239 -14.07 5.69 -4.80
N ALA A 240 -13.09 6.58 -4.95
CA ALA A 240 -12.72 7.56 -3.95
C ALA A 240 -12.36 8.88 -4.62
N LEU A 241 -12.55 9.96 -3.90
CA LEU A 241 -12.20 11.30 -4.37
C LEU A 241 -11.05 11.82 -3.49
N LYS A 242 -9.84 11.85 -4.04
CA LYS A 242 -8.65 12.29 -3.31
C LYS A 242 -8.49 13.79 -3.37
N PHE A 243 -8.42 14.40 -2.20
CA PHE A 243 -8.05 15.79 -1.99
C PHE A 243 -6.58 15.82 -1.57
N SER A 244 -5.69 16.18 -2.49
CA SER A 244 -4.25 16.23 -2.26
C SER A 244 -3.81 17.68 -2.00
N GLY A 245 -3.32 17.94 -0.80
CA GLY A 245 -2.77 19.25 -0.44
C GLY A 245 -1.27 19.35 -0.68
N PHE A 246 -0.57 18.20 -0.69
CA PHE A 246 0.86 18.14 -0.95
C PHE A 246 1.31 16.73 -1.34
N ASN A 247 2.24 16.67 -2.31
CA ASN A 247 2.90 15.45 -2.75
C ASN A 247 4.38 15.75 -3.08
N ALA A 248 5.29 15.40 -2.17
CA ALA A 248 6.73 15.65 -2.33
C ALA A 248 7.34 14.92 -3.54
N THR A 249 6.74 13.80 -3.99
CA THR A 249 7.23 13.08 -5.17
C THR A 249 7.04 13.85 -6.48
N ILE A 250 6.27 14.95 -6.44
CA ILE A 250 6.01 15.84 -7.57
C ILE A 250 6.58 17.26 -7.27
N GLN A 251 6.34 17.75 -6.05
CA GLN A 251 6.58 19.14 -5.67
C GLN A 251 7.98 19.38 -5.08
N GLY A 252 8.68 18.33 -4.65
CA GLY A 252 9.97 18.49 -3.98
C GLY A 252 9.85 18.75 -2.48
N ASP A 253 10.81 19.49 -1.92
CA ASP A 253 10.87 19.72 -0.47
C ASP A 253 10.05 20.95 -0.06
N LYS A 254 9.04 20.73 0.77
CA LYS A 254 8.22 21.78 1.33
C LYS A 254 8.96 22.62 2.40
N ILE A 255 9.97 22.04 3.07
CA ILE A 255 10.67 22.68 4.18
C ILE A 255 11.72 23.66 3.65
N GLU A 256 12.40 23.29 2.57
CA GLU A 256 13.44 24.12 1.93
C GLU A 256 12.88 25.06 0.87
N ASP A 257 11.53 25.12 0.73
CA ASP A 257 10.80 25.95 -0.26
C ASP A 257 11.24 25.70 -1.72
N PHE A 258 11.67 24.45 -2.00
CA PHE A 258 12.04 24.01 -3.33
C PHE A 258 10.84 23.33 -4.00
N ASN A 259 10.26 23.98 -5.00
CA ASN A 259 9.16 23.44 -5.81
C ASN A 259 9.69 23.01 -7.17
N PHE A 260 9.54 21.71 -7.51
CA PHE A 260 9.90 21.18 -8.81
C PHE A 260 8.86 21.55 -9.87
N LEU A 261 7.58 21.50 -9.50
CA LEU A 261 6.46 21.93 -10.33
C LEU A 261 5.62 22.99 -9.64
N ASP A 262 5.17 23.98 -10.43
CA ASP A 262 4.24 24.99 -9.95
C ASP A 262 2.87 24.39 -9.63
N SER A 263 2.19 24.95 -8.65
CA SER A 263 0.90 24.46 -8.18
C SER A 263 -0.21 24.46 -9.23
N GLU A 264 -0.08 25.25 -10.31
CA GLU A 264 -1.02 25.29 -11.42
C GLU A 264 -1.02 24.02 -12.28
N PHE A 265 0.09 23.26 -12.28
CA PHE A 265 0.20 21.98 -12.96
C PHE A 265 -0.26 20.79 -12.14
N ILE A 266 -0.73 21.00 -10.91
CA ILE A 266 -1.09 19.93 -9.97
C ILE A 266 -2.60 19.89 -9.74
N ASN A 267 -3.20 18.73 -9.99
CA ASN A 267 -4.57 18.46 -9.63
C ASN A 267 -4.68 18.15 -8.13
N ASN A 268 -5.22 19.09 -7.36
CA ASN A 268 -5.49 18.88 -5.95
C ASN A 268 -6.71 18.00 -5.67
N LEU A 269 -7.50 17.70 -6.70
CA LEU A 269 -8.72 16.90 -6.62
C LEU A 269 -8.81 15.96 -7.80
N PHE A 270 -8.74 14.65 -7.54
CA PHE A 270 -8.82 13.64 -8.58
C PHE A 270 -9.53 12.36 -8.10
N LEU A 271 -10.04 11.60 -9.07
CA LEU A 271 -10.78 10.37 -8.85
C LEU A 271 -9.82 9.18 -8.79
N ASN A 272 -9.99 8.33 -7.78
CA ASN A 272 -9.38 7.02 -7.71
C ASN A 272 -10.47 5.94 -7.81
N GLY A 273 -10.14 4.85 -8.49
CA GLY A 273 -11.00 3.69 -8.58
C GLY A 273 -10.21 2.40 -8.38
N HIS A 274 -10.87 1.33 -7.97
CA HIS A 274 -10.24 0.03 -7.93
C HIS A 274 -11.21 -1.11 -8.21
N LEU A 275 -10.63 -2.21 -8.68
CA LEU A 275 -11.27 -3.51 -8.80
C LEU A 275 -10.34 -4.55 -8.17
N GLY A 276 -10.78 -5.23 -7.13
CA GLY A 276 -9.98 -6.23 -6.42
C GLY A 276 -10.63 -7.61 -6.35
N GLY A 277 -9.82 -8.64 -6.27
CA GLY A 277 -10.21 -10.02 -5.98
C GLY A 277 -9.40 -10.56 -4.81
N TYR A 278 -10.07 -11.20 -3.85
CA TYR A 278 -9.43 -11.64 -2.62
C TYR A 278 -9.80 -13.07 -2.28
N TYR A 279 -8.81 -13.81 -1.83
CA TYR A 279 -8.98 -15.13 -1.25
C TYR A 279 -8.25 -15.20 0.09
N ALA A 280 -8.94 -15.66 1.12
CA ALA A 280 -8.34 -15.96 2.41
C ALA A 280 -8.87 -17.31 2.93
N SER A 281 -7.97 -18.16 3.38
CA SER A 281 -8.33 -19.44 3.96
C SER A 281 -7.23 -19.92 4.89
N ASN A 282 -7.61 -20.28 6.11
CA ASN A 282 -6.67 -20.76 7.12
C ASN A 282 -5.47 -19.79 7.27
N ARG A 283 -4.26 -20.20 6.89
CA ARG A 283 -3.02 -19.44 7.03
C ARG A 283 -2.76 -18.44 5.92
N TRP A 284 -3.38 -18.62 4.74
CA TRP A 284 -3.04 -17.89 3.54
C TRP A 284 -4.06 -16.80 3.22
N THR A 285 -3.56 -15.66 2.81
CA THR A 285 -4.35 -14.62 2.12
C THR A 285 -3.65 -14.25 0.84
N VAL A 286 -4.41 -14.09 -0.24
CA VAL A 286 -3.94 -13.60 -1.53
C VAL A 286 -4.91 -12.54 -2.02
N GLY A 287 -4.39 -11.44 -2.51
CA GLY A 287 -5.15 -10.35 -3.10
C GLY A 287 -4.55 -9.89 -4.43
N VAL A 288 -5.41 -9.57 -5.37
CA VAL A 288 -5.07 -8.83 -6.58
C VAL A 288 -5.99 -7.63 -6.66
N ARG A 289 -5.46 -6.43 -6.92
CA ARG A 289 -6.22 -5.20 -7.05
C ARG A 289 -5.68 -4.37 -8.22
N TYR A 290 -6.53 -4.10 -9.19
CA TYR A 290 -6.28 -3.12 -10.22
C TYR A 290 -6.68 -1.73 -9.71
N MET A 291 -5.81 -0.76 -9.90
CA MET A 291 -5.97 0.62 -9.47
C MET A 291 -6.04 1.55 -10.67
N TYR A 292 -6.89 2.56 -10.57
CA TYR A 292 -7.04 3.63 -11.53
C TYR A 292 -7.02 4.97 -10.81
N SER A 293 -6.30 5.96 -11.37
CA SER A 293 -6.35 7.35 -10.95
C SER A 293 -6.57 8.24 -12.17
N SER A 294 -7.45 9.23 -12.05
CA SER A 294 -7.69 10.18 -13.15
C SER A 294 -6.56 11.17 -13.38
N GLY A 295 -5.55 11.16 -12.52
CA GLY A 295 -4.31 11.90 -12.68
C GLY A 295 -4.08 13.01 -11.66
N GLU A 296 -2.83 13.09 -11.21
CA GLU A 296 -2.35 14.09 -10.26
C GLU A 296 -1.85 15.39 -10.92
N LEU A 297 -1.68 15.40 -12.25
CA LEU A 297 -1.19 16.56 -13.00
C LEU A 297 -2.27 17.11 -13.91
N SER A 298 -2.26 18.43 -14.22
CA SER A 298 -3.32 19.11 -14.94
C SER A 298 -3.42 18.76 -16.43
N ASP A 299 -2.32 18.35 -17.05
CA ASP A 299 -2.28 17.99 -18.49
C ASP A 299 -2.38 16.49 -18.76
N ASN A 300 -3.17 15.76 -18.02
CA ASN A 300 -2.86 14.44 -17.58
C ASN A 300 -3.55 13.28 -18.25
N ASP A 301 -2.75 12.28 -18.46
CA ASP A 301 -3.20 10.92 -18.67
C ASP A 301 -3.49 10.21 -17.34
N SER A 302 -4.46 9.31 -17.36
CA SER A 302 -4.78 8.49 -16.21
C SER A 302 -3.64 7.55 -15.85
N GLN A 303 -3.48 7.28 -14.57
CA GLN A 303 -2.55 6.30 -14.05
C GLN A 303 -3.24 4.98 -13.71
N GLN A 304 -2.57 3.88 -14.01
CA GLN A 304 -3.09 2.53 -13.75
C GLN A 304 -1.97 1.62 -13.30
N TYR A 305 -2.24 0.80 -12.30
CA TYR A 305 -1.30 -0.21 -11.83
C TYR A 305 -2.03 -1.38 -11.16
N THR A 306 -1.36 -2.50 -11.00
CA THR A 306 -1.89 -3.67 -10.32
C THR A 306 -1.09 -3.97 -9.06
N MET A 307 -1.80 -4.18 -7.97
CA MET A 307 -1.26 -4.60 -6.68
C MET A 307 -1.45 -6.11 -6.52
N LEU A 308 -0.39 -6.81 -6.11
CA LEU A 308 -0.42 -8.22 -5.72
C LEU A 308 0.02 -8.33 -4.27
N THR A 309 -0.74 -9.02 -3.45
CA THR A 309 -0.42 -9.24 -2.04
C THR A 309 -0.54 -10.72 -1.68
N GLY A 310 0.35 -11.18 -0.84
CA GLY A 310 0.29 -12.52 -0.28
C GLY A 310 0.72 -12.51 1.18
N SER A 311 -0.08 -13.11 2.08
CA SER A 311 0.28 -13.22 3.48
C SER A 311 0.16 -14.63 4.02
N TYR A 312 0.95 -14.89 5.07
CA TYR A 312 0.97 -16.17 5.80
C TYR A 312 0.86 -15.92 7.29
N ARG A 313 -0.10 -16.60 7.94
CA ARG A 313 -0.38 -16.51 9.38
C ARG A 313 0.14 -17.73 10.13
N PHE A 314 0.68 -17.49 11.35
CA PHE A 314 1.25 -18.54 12.19
C PHE A 314 1.16 -18.19 13.69
N ASN A 315 1.47 -19.18 14.52
CA ASN A 315 1.61 -19.06 15.98
C ASN A 315 3.03 -19.36 16.39
#